data_b9d630980448889509c7236c38ed9005
#
_entry.id   b9d630980448889509c7236c38ed9005
#
_cell.length_a   1.000
_cell.length_b   1.000
_cell.length_c   1.000
_cell.angle_alpha   90.00
_cell.angle_beta   90.00
_cell.angle_gamma   90.00
#
_symmetry.space_group_name_H-M   'P 1'
#
loop_
_entity.id
_entity.type
_entity.pdbx_description
1 polymer ?
#
loop_
_entity_poly.entity_id
_entity_poly.type
_entity_poly.pdbx_seq_one_letter_code
_entity_poly.pdbx_strand_id
1 'polypeptide(L)'
;MNGFNFSERVRHTLQSARLEAIELAHEYVGTEHLLLALLKDQGGVAAVVLKEAGVEGDAMRATVLGFVKRGSAPISPERDLPYTSRAKKVLELSMMHARDLTHGYVGTEHLLLGLIAEEKGIAAQTLRNAGLTLDETRAQVARLLGTPLPPRRDAPPEGSTATVRALGVSYLVMVEFPDGRIAARRFTRPADAVAFLQEFDGG
;
A
#
# COMPACT_ATOMS: atom_id res chain seq x y z
N MET A 1 24.37 3.43 9.28
CA MET A 1 23.02 3.34 8.68
C MET A 1 22.44 2.00 9.10
N ASN A 2 21.53 1.99 10.08
CA ASN A 2 20.85 0.74 10.49
C ASN A 2 19.85 0.40 9.39
N GLY A 3 20.25 -0.50 8.47
CA GLY A 3 19.38 -1.01 7.43
C GLY A 3 18.21 -1.76 8.07
N PHE A 4 16.99 -1.44 7.68
CA PHE A 4 15.82 -2.22 8.08
C PHE A 4 16.01 -3.67 7.62
N ASN A 5 15.96 -4.60 8.55
CA ASN A 5 16.02 -6.02 8.24
C ASN A 5 14.63 -6.49 7.77
N PHE A 6 14.56 -7.03 6.56
CA PHE A 6 13.41 -7.81 6.14
C PHE A 6 13.30 -9.07 6.98
N SER A 7 12.10 -9.38 7.47
CA SER A 7 11.84 -10.64 8.15
C SER A 7 12.17 -11.83 7.24
N GLU A 8 12.44 -12.97 7.82
CA GLU A 8 12.70 -14.19 7.03
C GLU A 8 11.53 -14.49 6.08
N ARG A 9 10.30 -14.32 6.56
CA ARG A 9 9.09 -14.51 5.76
C ARG A 9 9.03 -13.55 4.56
N VAL A 10 9.39 -12.28 4.72
CA VAL A 10 9.47 -11.35 3.58
C VAL A 10 10.56 -11.76 2.60
N ARG A 11 11.72 -12.23 3.07
CA ARG A 11 12.75 -12.73 2.16
C ARG A 11 12.25 -13.92 1.33
N HIS A 12 11.52 -14.85 1.94
CA HIS A 12 10.85 -15.95 1.22
C HIS A 12 9.82 -15.43 0.22
N THR A 13 9.01 -14.43 0.60
CA THR A 13 8.04 -13.78 -0.31
C THR A 13 8.75 -13.14 -1.50
N LEU A 14 9.89 -12.47 -1.30
CA LEU A 14 10.67 -11.88 -2.39
C LEU A 14 11.27 -12.94 -3.33
N GLN A 15 11.72 -14.07 -2.79
CA GLN A 15 12.16 -15.20 -3.60
C GLN A 15 10.99 -15.80 -4.40
N SER A 16 9.83 -15.98 -3.77
CA SER A 16 8.61 -16.46 -4.44
C SER A 16 8.16 -15.49 -5.54
N ALA A 17 8.26 -14.17 -5.33
CA ALA A 17 7.94 -13.18 -6.35
C ALA A 17 8.83 -13.30 -7.60
N ARG A 18 10.11 -13.63 -7.40
CA ARG A 18 11.01 -13.93 -8.52
C ARG A 18 10.55 -15.18 -9.28
N LEU A 19 10.15 -16.23 -8.57
CA LEU A 19 9.63 -17.46 -9.20
C LEU A 19 8.34 -17.19 -9.98
N GLU A 20 7.43 -16.34 -9.46
CA GLU A 20 6.24 -15.90 -10.20
C GLU A 20 6.62 -15.16 -11.50
N ALA A 21 7.63 -14.31 -11.47
CA ALA A 21 8.10 -13.62 -12.67
C ALA A 21 8.68 -14.60 -13.70
N ILE A 22 9.46 -15.58 -13.25
CA ILE A 22 10.00 -16.64 -14.13
C ILE A 22 8.87 -17.47 -14.73
N GLU A 23 7.89 -17.89 -13.91
CA GLU A 23 6.73 -18.67 -14.36
C GLU A 23 5.93 -17.93 -15.43
N LEU A 24 5.79 -16.61 -15.27
CA LEU A 24 5.12 -15.74 -16.24
C LEU A 24 6.00 -15.33 -17.43
N ALA A 25 7.23 -15.78 -17.47
CA ALA A 25 8.23 -15.42 -18.49
C ALA A 25 8.49 -13.90 -18.54
N HIS A 26 8.55 -13.23 -17.39
CA HIS A 26 8.84 -11.81 -17.27
C HIS A 26 10.30 -11.57 -16.90
N GLU A 27 10.94 -10.63 -17.58
CA GLU A 27 12.34 -10.29 -17.35
C GLU A 27 12.59 -9.41 -16.11
N TYR A 28 11.53 -8.99 -15.42
CA TYR A 28 11.58 -8.12 -14.25
C TYR A 28 10.61 -8.59 -13.18
N VAL A 29 10.94 -8.35 -11.91
CA VAL A 29 10.00 -8.52 -10.78
C VAL A 29 9.21 -7.24 -10.60
N GLY A 30 7.91 -7.27 -10.93
CA GLY A 30 6.97 -6.17 -10.78
C GLY A 30 6.13 -6.27 -9.50
N THR A 31 5.25 -5.29 -9.29
CA THR A 31 4.33 -5.25 -8.14
C THR A 31 3.34 -6.42 -8.13
N GLU A 32 2.91 -6.87 -9.33
CA GLU A 32 2.07 -8.04 -9.53
C GLU A 32 2.71 -9.31 -8.97
N HIS A 33 4.00 -9.51 -9.20
CA HIS A 33 4.72 -10.68 -8.69
C HIS A 33 4.86 -10.64 -7.17
N LEU A 34 5.09 -9.45 -6.60
CA LEU A 34 5.12 -9.25 -5.15
C LEU A 34 3.76 -9.60 -4.53
N LEU A 35 2.66 -9.17 -5.15
CA LEU A 35 1.31 -9.50 -4.68
C LEU A 35 1.03 -11.00 -4.82
N LEU A 36 1.33 -11.61 -5.97
CA LEU A 36 1.14 -13.04 -6.20
C LEU A 36 1.88 -13.90 -5.16
N ALA A 37 3.11 -13.51 -4.84
CA ALA A 37 3.90 -14.19 -3.82
C ALA A 37 3.34 -13.97 -2.40
N LEU A 38 2.85 -12.77 -2.10
CA LEU A 38 2.24 -12.45 -0.82
C LEU A 38 0.95 -13.26 -0.60
N LEU A 39 0.15 -13.47 -1.64
CA LEU A 39 -1.06 -14.30 -1.59
C LEU A 39 -0.77 -15.79 -1.33
N LYS A 40 0.41 -16.28 -1.70
CA LYS A 40 0.86 -17.65 -1.38
C LYS A 40 1.28 -17.82 0.08
N ASP A 41 1.72 -16.74 0.73
CA ASP A 41 2.13 -16.76 2.14
C ASP A 41 0.91 -16.70 3.07
N GLN A 42 0.42 -17.86 3.48
CA GLN A 42 -0.75 -17.95 4.36
C GLN A 42 -0.44 -17.78 5.85
N GLY A 43 0.81 -17.67 6.23
CA GLY A 43 1.23 -17.61 7.64
C GLY A 43 1.62 -16.21 8.14
N GLY A 44 1.64 -15.21 7.27
CA GLY A 44 2.02 -13.84 7.63
C GLY A 44 0.85 -12.98 8.11
N VAL A 45 1.16 -11.85 8.75
CA VAL A 45 0.13 -10.88 9.18
C VAL A 45 -0.66 -10.36 7.98
N ALA A 46 -0.03 -10.18 6.83
CA ALA A 46 -0.74 -9.80 5.60
C ALA A 46 -1.85 -10.78 5.22
N ALA A 47 -1.63 -12.10 5.40
CA ALA A 47 -2.65 -13.11 5.11
C ALA A 47 -3.87 -12.97 6.03
N VAL A 48 -3.65 -12.66 7.31
CA VAL A 48 -4.73 -12.40 8.27
C VAL A 48 -5.51 -11.16 7.86
N VAL A 49 -4.82 -10.08 7.52
CA VAL A 49 -5.41 -8.81 7.07
C VAL A 49 -6.27 -9.02 5.82
N LEU A 50 -5.74 -9.69 4.82
CA LEU A 50 -6.45 -9.98 3.57
C LEU A 50 -7.70 -10.84 3.82
N LYS A 51 -7.57 -11.88 4.66
CA LYS A 51 -8.68 -12.76 5.02
C LYS A 51 -9.79 -12.01 5.77
N GLU A 52 -9.46 -11.18 6.75
CA GLU A 52 -10.43 -10.36 7.49
C GLU A 52 -11.11 -9.32 6.58
N ALA A 53 -10.41 -8.83 5.55
CA ALA A 53 -10.98 -7.96 4.52
C ALA A 53 -11.84 -8.71 3.48
N GLY A 54 -12.05 -10.02 3.64
CA GLY A 54 -12.85 -10.84 2.72
C GLY A 54 -12.16 -11.12 1.37
N VAL A 55 -10.85 -11.00 1.32
CA VAL A 55 -10.07 -11.27 0.10
C VAL A 55 -9.79 -12.75 -0.02
N GLU A 56 -10.39 -13.38 -1.02
CA GLU A 56 -10.08 -14.77 -1.40
C GLU A 56 -8.82 -14.81 -2.26
N GLY A 57 -7.79 -15.51 -1.77
CA GLY A 57 -6.45 -15.53 -2.39
C GLY A 57 -6.46 -16.01 -3.84
N ASP A 58 -7.19 -17.10 -4.14
CA ASP A 58 -7.26 -17.65 -5.50
C ASP A 58 -8.02 -16.74 -6.46
N ALA A 59 -9.10 -16.11 -6.01
CA ALA A 59 -9.86 -15.15 -6.81
C ALA A 59 -9.02 -13.90 -7.10
N MET A 60 -8.29 -13.41 -6.12
CA MET A 60 -7.38 -12.27 -6.32
C MET A 60 -6.20 -12.64 -7.24
N ARG A 61 -5.62 -13.84 -7.08
CA ARG A 61 -4.60 -14.36 -8.00
C ARG A 61 -5.11 -14.38 -9.44
N ALA A 62 -6.30 -14.93 -9.67
CA ALA A 62 -6.92 -14.94 -11.00
C ALA A 62 -7.11 -13.52 -11.56
N THR A 63 -7.54 -12.59 -10.72
CA THR A 63 -7.69 -11.18 -11.11
C THR A 63 -6.36 -10.55 -11.53
N VAL A 64 -5.28 -10.75 -10.74
CA VAL A 64 -3.93 -10.26 -11.09
C VAL A 64 -3.50 -10.84 -12.43
N LEU A 65 -3.63 -12.16 -12.62
CA LEU A 65 -3.24 -12.85 -13.85
C LEU A 65 -4.05 -12.38 -15.07
N GLY A 66 -5.27 -11.90 -14.88
CA GLY A 66 -6.09 -11.30 -15.93
C GLY A 66 -5.55 -9.96 -16.46
N PHE A 67 -4.78 -9.23 -15.65
CA PHE A 67 -4.14 -7.97 -16.07
C PHE A 67 -2.74 -8.15 -16.66
N VAL A 68 -2.16 -9.35 -16.53
CA VAL A 68 -0.76 -9.60 -16.86
C VAL A 68 -0.67 -10.46 -18.13
N LYS A 69 0.12 -10.00 -19.08
CA LYS A 69 0.41 -10.80 -20.29
C LYS A 69 1.65 -11.65 -20.05
N ARG A 70 1.53 -12.96 -20.28
CA ARG A 70 2.69 -13.85 -20.22
C ARG A 70 3.73 -13.45 -21.27
N GLY A 71 5.01 -13.50 -20.89
CA GLY A 71 6.12 -13.28 -21.82
C GLY A 71 6.21 -14.36 -22.89
N SER A 72 6.93 -14.06 -23.98
CA SER A 72 7.02 -14.92 -25.16
C SER A 72 8.08 -16.01 -25.07
N ALA A 73 9.07 -15.86 -24.20
CA ALA A 73 10.19 -16.79 -24.08
C ALA A 73 10.40 -17.21 -22.62
N PRO A 74 10.68 -18.51 -22.36
CA PRO A 74 10.95 -18.96 -21.00
C PRO A 74 12.21 -18.30 -20.44
N ILE A 75 12.17 -18.00 -19.14
CA ILE A 75 13.29 -17.40 -18.41
C ILE A 75 14.00 -18.49 -17.62
N SER A 76 15.33 -18.51 -17.68
CA SER A 76 16.13 -19.43 -16.87
C SER A 76 15.93 -19.16 -15.38
N PRO A 77 15.68 -20.18 -14.55
CA PRO A 77 15.55 -20.02 -13.09
C PRO A 77 16.80 -19.43 -12.41
N GLU A 78 17.96 -19.57 -13.04
CA GLU A 78 19.24 -19.07 -12.54
C GLU A 78 19.44 -17.58 -12.83
N ARG A 79 18.66 -17.02 -13.77
CA ARG A 79 18.78 -15.61 -14.16
C ARG A 79 18.37 -14.72 -13.01
N ASP A 80 19.24 -13.77 -12.64
CA ASP A 80 18.88 -12.72 -11.69
C ASP A 80 17.94 -11.71 -12.37
N LEU A 81 16.74 -11.53 -11.79
CA LEU A 81 15.72 -10.63 -12.33
C LEU A 81 15.72 -9.33 -11.55
N PRO A 82 15.95 -8.18 -12.21
CA PRO A 82 15.88 -6.89 -11.53
C PRO A 82 14.44 -6.54 -11.16
N TYR A 83 14.29 -5.78 -10.08
CA TYR A 83 13.01 -5.20 -9.70
C TYR A 83 12.68 -4.00 -10.58
N THR A 84 11.41 -3.88 -10.98
CA THR A 84 10.91 -2.65 -11.62
C THR A 84 11.04 -1.45 -10.67
N SER A 85 11.03 -0.23 -11.20
CA SER A 85 11.07 0.99 -10.38
C SER A 85 9.91 1.05 -9.38
N ARG A 86 8.72 0.55 -9.76
CA ARG A 86 7.56 0.49 -8.87
C ARG A 86 7.74 -0.57 -7.78
N ALA A 87 8.26 -1.75 -8.11
CA ALA A 87 8.55 -2.76 -7.10
C ALA A 87 9.61 -2.29 -6.10
N LYS A 88 10.65 -1.56 -6.55
CA LYS A 88 11.60 -0.89 -5.65
C LYS A 88 10.91 0.13 -4.75
N LYS A 89 9.99 0.92 -5.31
CA LYS A 89 9.19 1.89 -4.54
C LYS A 89 8.32 1.21 -3.48
N VAL A 90 7.72 0.05 -3.78
CA VAL A 90 6.99 -0.76 -2.79
C VAL A 90 7.89 -1.14 -1.62
N LEU A 91 9.13 -1.60 -1.87
CA LEU A 91 10.05 -1.96 -0.80
C LEU A 91 10.46 -0.75 0.06
N GLU A 92 10.67 0.42 -0.56
CA GLU A 92 10.92 1.68 0.16
C GLU A 92 9.74 2.07 1.05
N LEU A 93 8.51 2.01 0.51
CA LEU A 93 7.29 2.29 1.24
C LEU A 93 7.07 1.29 2.38
N SER A 94 7.39 0.01 2.17
CA SER A 94 7.32 -1.02 3.23
C SER A 94 8.26 -0.69 4.40
N MET A 95 9.48 -0.25 4.12
CA MET A 95 10.42 0.21 5.15
C MET A 95 9.91 1.47 5.87
N MET A 96 9.26 2.38 5.14
CA MET A 96 8.66 3.57 5.72
C MET A 96 7.52 3.19 6.67
N HIS A 97 6.61 2.30 6.26
CA HIS A 97 5.51 1.84 7.11
C HIS A 97 5.98 1.08 8.35
N ALA A 98 7.05 0.26 8.23
CA ALA A 98 7.65 -0.39 9.39
C ALA A 98 8.18 0.63 10.41
N ARG A 99 8.84 1.68 9.91
CA ARG A 99 9.33 2.79 10.76
C ARG A 99 8.20 3.56 11.42
N ASP A 100 7.13 3.87 10.66
CA ASP A 100 5.97 4.60 11.16
C ASP A 100 5.22 3.82 12.24
N LEU A 101 5.20 2.50 12.15
CA LEU A 101 4.64 1.60 13.16
C LEU A 101 5.64 1.23 14.27
N THR A 102 6.83 1.87 14.29
CA THR A 102 7.88 1.63 15.28
C THR A 102 8.38 0.17 15.34
N HIS A 103 8.26 -0.56 14.22
CA HIS A 103 8.75 -1.93 14.11
C HIS A 103 10.22 -1.95 13.70
N GLY A 104 11.02 -2.81 14.33
CA GLY A 104 12.45 -2.97 14.03
C GLY A 104 12.76 -3.78 12.78
N TYR A 105 11.74 -4.30 12.08
CA TYR A 105 11.88 -5.13 10.90
C TYR A 105 10.71 -4.89 9.92
N VAL A 106 10.92 -5.28 8.67
CA VAL A 106 9.86 -5.23 7.65
C VAL A 106 9.19 -6.60 7.58
N GLY A 107 7.94 -6.70 8.03
CA GLY A 107 7.09 -7.89 7.93
C GLY A 107 6.21 -7.88 6.69
N THR A 108 5.44 -8.95 6.49
CA THR A 108 4.51 -9.09 5.34
C THR A 108 3.41 -8.04 5.33
N GLU A 109 2.96 -7.59 6.49
CA GLU A 109 2.01 -6.49 6.69
C GLU A 109 2.55 -5.17 6.11
N HIS A 110 3.83 -4.89 6.32
CA HIS A 110 4.47 -3.69 5.76
C HIS A 110 4.61 -3.79 4.25
N LEU A 111 4.87 -5.00 3.73
CA LEU A 111 4.90 -5.25 2.29
C LEU A 111 3.51 -5.02 1.67
N LEU A 112 2.44 -5.48 2.33
CA LEU A 112 1.07 -5.22 1.91
C LEU A 112 0.75 -3.72 1.90
N LEU A 113 1.10 -3.00 2.98
CA LEU A 113 0.93 -1.54 3.04
C LEU A 113 1.72 -0.83 1.93
N GLY A 114 2.95 -1.26 1.65
CA GLY A 114 3.76 -0.73 0.56
C GLY A 114 3.14 -0.95 -0.82
N LEU A 115 2.53 -2.13 -1.05
CA LEU A 115 1.83 -2.44 -2.30
C LEU A 115 0.62 -1.54 -2.51
N ILE A 116 -0.17 -1.28 -1.46
CA ILE A 116 -1.33 -0.37 -1.53
C ILE A 116 -0.87 1.08 -1.75
N ALA A 117 0.14 1.52 -1.02
CA ALA A 117 0.64 2.90 -1.03
C ALA A 117 1.37 3.31 -2.32
N GLU A 118 1.82 2.35 -3.14
CA GLU A 118 2.45 2.65 -4.44
C GLU A 118 1.42 3.21 -5.45
N GLU A 119 0.14 2.89 -5.33
CA GLU A 119 -1.05 3.42 -6.01
C GLU A 119 -1.16 3.11 -7.50
N LYS A 120 -0.09 3.03 -8.27
CA LYS A 120 -0.09 2.98 -9.75
C LYS A 120 0.16 1.59 -10.33
N GLY A 121 0.72 0.69 -9.55
CA GLY A 121 1.04 -0.68 -9.96
C GLY A 121 -0.21 -1.56 -10.07
N ILE A 122 -0.08 -2.67 -10.77
CA ILE A 122 -1.15 -3.68 -10.91
C ILE A 122 -1.61 -4.15 -9.52
N ALA A 123 -0.68 -4.39 -8.61
CA ALA A 123 -1.02 -4.81 -7.25
C ALA A 123 -1.89 -3.79 -6.52
N ALA A 124 -1.52 -2.50 -6.54
CA ALA A 124 -2.29 -1.44 -5.91
C ALA A 124 -3.70 -1.31 -6.50
N GLN A 125 -3.81 -1.38 -7.83
CA GLN A 125 -5.11 -1.33 -8.51
C GLN A 125 -5.98 -2.54 -8.14
N THR A 126 -5.42 -3.74 -8.12
CA THR A 126 -6.13 -4.96 -7.77
C THR A 126 -6.62 -4.93 -6.32
N LEU A 127 -5.75 -4.55 -5.38
CA LEU A 127 -6.09 -4.42 -3.96
C LEU A 127 -7.19 -3.36 -3.72
N ARG A 128 -7.10 -2.22 -4.39
CA ARG A 128 -8.12 -1.16 -4.33
C ARG A 128 -9.47 -1.61 -4.90
N ASN A 129 -9.46 -2.33 -6.02
CA ASN A 129 -10.68 -2.88 -6.61
C ASN A 129 -11.35 -3.92 -5.70
N ALA A 130 -10.58 -4.58 -4.85
CA ALA A 130 -11.07 -5.47 -3.80
C ALA A 130 -11.51 -4.73 -2.52
N GLY A 131 -11.51 -3.38 -2.52
CA GLY A 131 -11.97 -2.56 -1.42
C GLY A 131 -10.93 -2.23 -0.36
N LEU A 132 -9.66 -2.62 -0.52
CA LEU A 132 -8.63 -2.28 0.46
C LEU A 132 -8.17 -0.83 0.28
N THR A 133 -8.26 -0.07 1.35
CA THR A 133 -7.66 1.27 1.44
C THR A 133 -6.41 1.24 2.33
N LEU A 134 -5.50 2.17 2.11
CA LEU A 134 -4.27 2.25 2.92
C LEU A 134 -4.58 2.48 4.40
N ASP A 135 -5.51 3.38 4.68
CA ASP A 135 -5.85 3.79 6.05
C ASP A 135 -6.52 2.65 6.84
N GLU A 136 -7.53 1.99 6.26
CA GLU A 136 -8.20 0.86 6.89
C GLU A 136 -7.24 -0.32 7.10
N THR A 137 -6.43 -0.63 6.08
CA THR A 137 -5.43 -1.70 6.19
C THR A 137 -4.39 -1.38 7.27
N ARG A 138 -3.94 -0.12 7.36
CA ARG A 138 -3.00 0.32 8.40
C ARG A 138 -3.62 0.23 9.80
N ALA A 139 -4.88 0.65 9.96
CA ALA A 139 -5.59 0.53 11.23
C ALA A 139 -5.76 -0.94 11.65
N GLN A 140 -6.07 -1.82 10.70
CA GLN A 140 -6.19 -3.25 10.94
C GLN A 140 -4.86 -3.89 11.35
N VAL A 141 -3.75 -3.56 10.66
CA VAL A 141 -2.40 -4.01 11.03
C VAL A 141 -2.05 -3.56 12.45
N ALA A 142 -2.26 -2.28 12.77
CA ALA A 142 -1.97 -1.74 14.10
C ALA A 142 -2.79 -2.45 15.20
N ARG A 143 -4.08 -2.71 14.95
CA ARG A 143 -4.93 -3.46 15.86
C ARG A 143 -4.44 -4.89 16.08
N LEU A 144 -4.08 -5.60 15.01
CA LEU A 144 -3.61 -6.99 15.09
C LEU A 144 -2.29 -7.12 15.85
N LEU A 145 -1.43 -6.12 15.72
CA LEU A 145 -0.11 -6.13 16.36
C LEU A 145 -0.08 -5.39 17.71
N GLY A 146 -1.21 -4.82 18.13
CA GLY A 146 -1.30 -4.04 19.38
C GLY A 146 -0.41 -2.79 19.36
N THR A 147 -0.10 -2.27 18.18
CA THR A 147 0.78 -1.11 17.99
C THR A 147 -0.08 0.15 17.89
N PRO A 148 0.19 1.21 18.67
CA PRO A 148 -0.53 2.47 18.52
C PRO A 148 -0.27 3.05 17.12
N LEU A 149 -1.33 3.52 16.47
CA LEU A 149 -1.20 4.24 15.21
C LEU A 149 -0.51 5.59 15.48
N PRO A 150 0.62 5.88 14.84
CA PRO A 150 1.15 7.23 14.90
C PRO A 150 0.14 8.20 14.24
N PRO A 151 0.09 9.47 14.69
CA PRO A 151 -0.74 10.47 14.04
C PRO A 151 -0.42 10.51 12.54
N ARG A 152 -1.45 10.71 11.72
CA ARG A 152 -1.27 10.80 10.26
C ARG A 152 -0.26 11.92 9.97
N ARG A 153 0.73 11.65 9.12
CA ARG A 153 1.72 12.68 8.73
C ARG A 153 1.07 13.89 8.07
N ASP A 154 -0.08 13.69 7.44
CA ASP A 154 -0.86 14.71 6.74
C ASP A 154 -2.09 15.16 7.54
N ALA A 155 -2.30 14.63 8.75
CA ALA A 155 -3.36 15.13 9.62
C ALA A 155 -2.97 16.52 10.15
N PRO A 156 -3.86 17.51 10.07
CA PRO A 156 -3.59 18.79 10.65
C PRO A 156 -3.49 18.68 12.18
N PRO A 157 -2.69 19.51 12.82
CA PRO A 157 -2.58 19.55 14.27
C PRO A 157 -3.95 19.75 14.95
N GLU A 158 -4.10 19.24 16.16
CA GLU A 158 -5.28 19.50 16.97
C GLU A 158 -5.57 21.02 17.05
N GLY A 159 -6.84 21.39 16.90
CA GLY A 159 -7.25 22.79 16.85
C GLY A 159 -7.19 23.45 15.47
N SER A 160 -6.89 22.70 14.41
CA SER A 160 -7.01 23.21 13.04
C SER A 160 -8.49 23.32 12.65
N THR A 161 -8.85 24.37 11.90
CA THR A 161 -10.19 24.56 11.35
C THR A 161 -10.18 24.37 9.84
N ALA A 162 -11.18 23.69 9.30
CA ALA A 162 -11.32 23.48 7.87
C ALA A 162 -12.55 24.23 7.33
N THR A 163 -12.36 24.95 6.22
CA THR A 163 -13.42 25.70 5.54
C THR A 163 -13.52 25.24 4.10
N VAL A 164 -14.74 24.96 3.64
CA VAL A 164 -15.02 24.64 2.22
C VAL A 164 -15.62 25.84 1.52
N ARG A 165 -15.07 26.19 0.37
CA ARG A 165 -15.60 27.21 -0.50
C ARG A 165 -15.91 26.63 -1.87
N ALA A 166 -17.17 26.74 -2.31
CA ALA A 166 -17.55 26.40 -3.67
C ALA A 166 -17.04 27.49 -4.63
N LEU A 167 -16.36 27.08 -5.69
CA LEU A 167 -15.81 27.94 -6.74
C LEU A 167 -16.34 27.46 -8.09
N GLY A 168 -17.62 27.72 -8.40
CA GLY A 168 -18.27 27.22 -9.61
C GLY A 168 -18.29 25.70 -9.67
N VAL A 169 -17.51 25.11 -10.59
CA VAL A 169 -17.41 23.65 -10.80
C VAL A 169 -16.36 22.96 -9.92
N SER A 170 -15.78 23.67 -8.96
CA SER A 170 -14.74 23.15 -8.06
C SER A 170 -14.96 23.59 -6.62
N TYR A 171 -14.34 22.87 -5.70
CA TYR A 171 -14.39 23.12 -4.26
C TYR A 171 -12.99 23.41 -3.75
N LEU A 172 -12.81 24.48 -3.00
CA LEU A 172 -11.59 24.83 -2.31
C LEU A 172 -11.76 24.48 -0.83
N VAL A 173 -10.96 23.56 -0.32
CA VAL A 173 -10.85 23.27 1.10
C VAL A 173 -9.65 24.04 1.62
N MET A 174 -9.87 24.92 2.58
CA MET A 174 -8.83 25.66 3.30
C MET A 174 -8.74 25.12 4.71
N VAL A 175 -7.53 24.83 5.15
CA VAL A 175 -7.23 24.39 6.51
C VAL A 175 -6.39 25.46 7.18
N GLU A 176 -6.88 26.02 8.26
CA GLU A 176 -6.16 26.95 9.11
C GLU A 176 -5.56 26.17 10.29
N PHE A 177 -4.26 26.26 10.45
CA PHE A 177 -3.51 25.61 11.53
C PHE A 177 -3.49 26.52 12.77
N PRO A 178 -3.30 25.94 13.98
CA PRO A 178 -3.22 26.73 15.24
C PRO A 178 -2.10 27.77 15.25
N ASP A 179 -1.08 27.63 14.42
CA ASP A 179 0.02 28.59 14.26
C ASP A 179 -0.27 29.70 13.23
N GLY A 180 -1.50 29.76 12.71
CA GLY A 180 -1.94 30.75 11.72
C GLY A 180 -1.57 30.45 10.28
N ARG A 181 -0.91 29.34 9.99
CA ARG A 181 -0.66 28.91 8.60
C ARG A 181 -1.97 28.45 7.96
N ILE A 182 -2.11 28.66 6.65
CA ILE A 182 -3.26 28.21 5.87
C ILE A 182 -2.76 27.30 4.75
N ALA A 183 -3.28 26.08 4.68
CA ALA A 183 -3.14 25.21 3.52
C ALA A 183 -4.45 25.21 2.74
N ALA A 184 -4.36 25.17 1.40
CA ALA A 184 -5.55 25.14 0.54
C ALA A 184 -5.41 24.02 -0.50
N ARG A 185 -6.48 23.22 -0.68
CA ARG A 185 -6.56 22.17 -1.68
C ARG A 185 -7.83 22.29 -2.49
N ARG A 186 -7.70 22.14 -3.81
CA ARG A 186 -8.83 22.22 -4.74
C ARG A 186 -9.30 20.81 -5.14
N PHE A 187 -10.61 20.61 -5.17
CA PHE A 187 -11.27 19.37 -5.59
C PHE A 187 -12.27 19.69 -6.71
N THR A 188 -12.42 18.78 -7.65
CA THR A 188 -13.39 18.89 -8.75
C THR A 188 -14.71 18.18 -8.44
N ARG A 189 -14.71 17.27 -7.49
CA ARG A 189 -15.91 16.54 -7.05
C ARG A 189 -16.22 16.86 -5.59
N PRO A 190 -17.51 17.08 -5.25
CA PRO A 190 -17.91 17.34 -3.86
C PRO A 190 -17.53 16.20 -2.92
N ALA A 191 -17.69 14.95 -3.37
CA ALA A 191 -17.39 13.77 -2.56
C ALA A 191 -15.92 13.72 -2.11
N ASP A 192 -14.97 14.13 -2.95
CA ASP A 192 -13.55 14.14 -2.63
C ASP A 192 -13.22 15.23 -1.59
N ALA A 193 -13.90 16.37 -1.67
CA ALA A 193 -13.77 17.45 -0.70
C ALA A 193 -14.36 17.05 0.66
N VAL A 194 -15.50 16.36 0.65
CA VAL A 194 -16.15 15.84 1.88
C VAL A 194 -15.29 14.73 2.49
N ALA A 195 -14.78 13.79 1.71
CA ALA A 195 -13.88 12.75 2.21
C ALA A 195 -12.63 13.35 2.86
N PHE A 196 -12.05 14.36 2.23
CA PHE A 196 -10.90 15.08 2.78
C PHE A 196 -11.23 15.79 4.10
N LEU A 197 -12.47 16.34 4.26
CA LEU A 197 -12.91 16.95 5.51
C LEU A 197 -13.19 15.95 6.62
N GLN A 198 -13.78 14.80 6.28
CA GLN A 198 -14.02 13.73 7.26
C GLN A 198 -12.71 13.18 7.85
N GLU A 199 -11.59 13.36 7.16
CA GLU A 199 -10.27 13.08 7.70
C GLU A 199 -9.88 14.04 8.83
N PHE A 200 -10.54 15.23 8.94
CA PHE A 200 -10.30 16.22 9.98
C PHE A 200 -11.24 16.08 11.19
N ASP A 201 -12.50 15.64 10.97
CA ASP A 201 -13.53 15.59 12.03
C ASP A 201 -13.48 14.29 12.86
N GLY A 202 -12.58 13.36 12.55
CA GLY A 202 -12.45 12.04 13.20
C GLY A 202 -11.50 11.98 14.39
N GLY A 203 -11.31 13.07 15.12
CA GLY A 203 -10.54 13.14 16.35
C GLY A 203 -11.42 13.26 17.59
#